data_1399db532203c1c547a399bd57b9fb4e
#
_entry.id   1399db532203c1c547a399bd57b9fb4e
#
_cell.length_a   1.000
_cell.length_b   1.000
_cell.length_c   1.000
_cell.angle_alpha   90.00
_cell.angle_beta   90.00
_cell.angle_gamma   90.00
#
_symmetry.space_group_name_H-M   'P 1'
#
loop_
_entity.id
_entity.type
_entity.pdbx_description
1 polymer ?
#
loop_
_entity_poly.entity_id
_entity_poly.type
_entity_poly.pdbx_seq_one_letter_code
_entity_poly.pdbx_strand_id
1 'polypeptide(L)'
;MNFNKLVLASISFVTGMLMLVFPLQAKVEGDKIILGSAISLTGKYATNGLHAQRGYDFAVERINSMGGVKVGGKTYMLSIKYYDDESTPARGAQLAERLIKQDGVEFMLGPYSSGLTKAIAPVTEKYGVPMVEAEGASRSLFTQGYRYLFAVL
;
A
#
# COMPACT_ATOMS: atom_id res chain seq x y z
N MET A 1 -74.57 5.54 -18.01
CA MET A 1 -73.64 6.57 -17.54
C MET A 1 -72.56 5.89 -16.73
N ASN A 2 -71.47 5.41 -17.40
CA ASN A 2 -70.45 4.54 -16.82
C ASN A 2 -69.22 5.34 -16.46
N PHE A 3 -68.88 5.40 -15.19
CA PHE A 3 -67.65 5.98 -14.69
C PHE A 3 -66.54 4.92 -14.72
N ASN A 4 -65.58 5.07 -15.67
CA ASN A 4 -64.37 4.26 -15.69
C ASN A 4 -63.43 4.73 -14.60
N LYS A 5 -63.13 3.86 -13.66
CA LYS A 5 -62.09 4.05 -12.66
C LYS A 5 -60.74 3.72 -13.29
N LEU A 6 -59.94 4.76 -13.47
CA LEU A 6 -58.53 4.64 -13.85
C LEU A 6 -57.75 4.26 -12.60
N VAL A 7 -57.21 3.06 -12.56
CA VAL A 7 -56.26 2.62 -11.53
C VAL A 7 -54.86 2.93 -12.03
N LEU A 8 -54.24 3.97 -11.46
CA LEU A 8 -52.81 4.24 -11.68
C LEU A 8 -51.99 3.27 -10.81
N ALA A 9 -51.37 2.32 -11.44
CA ALA A 9 -50.35 1.49 -10.79
C ALA A 9 -49.03 2.26 -10.74
N SER A 10 -48.64 2.68 -9.54
CA SER A 10 -47.34 3.27 -9.29
C SER A 10 -46.28 2.18 -9.27
N ILE A 11 -45.50 2.08 -10.32
CA ILE A 11 -44.32 1.20 -10.36
C ILE A 11 -43.16 1.96 -9.68
N SER A 12 -42.91 1.60 -8.43
CA SER A 12 -41.70 2.05 -7.71
C SER A 12 -40.47 1.34 -8.28
N PHE A 13 -39.70 2.07 -9.06
CA PHE A 13 -38.39 1.62 -9.54
C PHE A 13 -37.39 1.73 -8.39
N VAL A 14 -37.17 0.65 -7.65
CA VAL A 14 -36.07 0.55 -6.69
C VAL A 14 -34.81 0.30 -7.49
N THR A 15 -34.08 1.38 -7.78
CA THR A 15 -32.77 1.30 -8.39
C THR A 15 -31.80 0.80 -7.30
N GLY A 16 -31.62 -0.51 -7.20
CA GLY A 16 -30.58 -1.12 -6.39
C GLY A 16 -29.22 -0.70 -6.93
N MET A 17 -28.56 0.24 -6.24
CA MET A 17 -27.17 0.63 -6.51
C MET A 17 -26.29 -0.56 -6.10
N LEU A 18 -26.01 -1.42 -7.08
CA LEU A 18 -25.04 -2.51 -6.93
C LEU A 18 -23.67 -1.89 -6.76
N MET A 19 -23.20 -1.74 -5.51
CA MET A 19 -21.81 -1.39 -5.24
C MET A 19 -20.94 -2.56 -5.73
N LEU A 20 -20.34 -2.40 -6.89
CA LEU A 20 -19.28 -3.27 -7.36
C LEU A 20 -18.09 -3.09 -6.40
N VAL A 21 -18.02 -3.96 -5.40
CA VAL A 21 -16.81 -4.12 -4.58
C VAL A 21 -15.78 -4.79 -5.49
N PHE A 22 -14.94 -4.00 -6.15
CA PHE A 22 -13.77 -4.56 -6.80
C PHE A 22 -12.87 -5.13 -5.70
N PRO A 23 -12.54 -6.42 -5.76
CA PRO A 23 -11.58 -6.97 -4.82
C PRO A 23 -10.24 -6.22 -5.02
N LEU A 24 -9.72 -5.66 -3.95
CA LEU A 24 -8.36 -5.13 -3.92
C LEU A 24 -7.44 -6.32 -4.22
N GLN A 25 -6.87 -6.35 -5.41
CA GLN A 25 -5.96 -7.41 -5.82
C GLN A 25 -4.54 -6.88 -5.75
N ALA A 26 -3.75 -7.43 -4.83
CA ALA A 26 -2.34 -7.14 -4.73
C ALA A 26 -1.65 -7.33 -6.10
N LYS A 27 -0.70 -6.45 -6.42
CA LYS A 27 0.11 -6.57 -7.62
C LYS A 27 0.78 -7.94 -7.65
N VAL A 28 0.27 -8.80 -8.52
CA VAL A 28 0.79 -10.15 -8.74
C VAL A 28 1.36 -10.21 -10.14
N GLU A 29 2.65 -10.48 -10.25
CA GLU A 29 3.32 -10.76 -11.51
C GLU A 29 3.66 -12.26 -11.56
N GLY A 30 2.85 -13.01 -12.28
CA GLY A 30 2.94 -14.47 -12.30
C GLY A 30 2.59 -15.07 -10.94
N ASP A 31 3.59 -15.58 -10.22
CA ASP A 31 3.50 -16.16 -8.88
C ASP A 31 4.10 -15.27 -7.78
N LYS A 32 4.31 -13.96 -8.04
CA LYS A 32 4.95 -13.01 -7.12
C LYS A 32 4.02 -11.91 -6.67
N ILE A 33 4.02 -11.60 -5.38
CA ILE A 33 3.46 -10.39 -4.80
C ILE A 33 4.59 -9.36 -4.73
N ILE A 34 4.38 -8.19 -5.32
CA ILE A 34 5.37 -7.11 -5.38
C ILE A 34 5.12 -6.12 -4.26
N LEU A 35 6.07 -5.98 -3.35
CA LEU A 35 6.10 -4.92 -2.35
C LEU A 35 6.82 -3.69 -2.93
N GLY A 36 6.50 -2.49 -2.47
CA GLY A 36 7.18 -1.27 -2.88
C GLY A 36 7.97 -0.64 -1.73
N SER A 37 9.11 -0.02 -2.03
CA SER A 37 9.82 0.82 -1.06
C SER A 37 10.52 1.98 -1.76
N ALA A 38 10.21 3.19 -1.32
CA ALA A 38 11.01 4.38 -1.60
C ALA A 38 11.95 4.55 -0.41
N ILE A 39 13.25 4.34 -0.62
CA ILE A 39 14.23 4.21 0.45
C ILE A 39 15.54 4.92 0.07
N SER A 40 16.29 5.42 1.05
CA SER A 40 17.53 6.17 0.80
C SER A 40 18.67 5.21 0.44
N LEU A 41 18.94 5.08 -0.85
CA LEU A 41 20.12 4.35 -1.34
C LEU A 41 21.30 5.28 -1.55
N THR A 42 21.03 6.59 -1.68
CA THR A 42 22.04 7.66 -1.76
C THR A 42 21.72 8.80 -0.78
N GLY A 43 22.61 9.79 -0.68
CA GLY A 43 22.44 10.95 0.18
C GLY A 43 22.81 10.69 1.64
N LYS A 44 22.36 11.59 2.54
CA LYS A 44 22.79 11.61 3.96
C LYS A 44 22.34 10.39 4.76
N TYR A 45 21.31 9.68 4.33
CA TYR A 45 20.79 8.50 5.00
C TYR A 45 21.15 7.20 4.29
N ALA A 46 22.03 7.23 3.29
CA ALA A 46 22.37 6.05 2.48
C ALA A 46 22.78 4.83 3.33
N THR A 47 23.66 5.04 4.33
CA THR A 47 24.11 3.94 5.21
C THR A 47 22.93 3.26 5.90
N ASN A 48 22.03 4.02 6.48
CA ASN A 48 20.87 3.48 7.18
C ASN A 48 19.85 2.88 6.21
N GLY A 49 19.58 3.55 5.08
CA GLY A 49 18.69 3.03 4.04
C GLY A 49 19.18 1.70 3.46
N LEU A 50 20.48 1.56 3.24
CA LEU A 50 21.08 0.29 2.80
C LEU A 50 21.00 -0.81 3.89
N HIS A 51 21.03 -0.46 5.18
CA HIS A 51 20.80 -1.42 6.25
C HIS A 51 19.34 -1.88 6.26
N ALA A 52 18.39 -0.94 6.14
CA ALA A 52 16.97 -1.28 6.03
C ALA A 52 16.68 -2.14 4.81
N GLN A 53 17.24 -1.81 3.64
CA GLN A 53 17.13 -2.62 2.43
C GLN A 53 17.59 -4.06 2.67
N ARG A 54 18.77 -4.24 3.26
CA ARG A 54 19.31 -5.58 3.58
C ARG A 54 18.38 -6.36 4.51
N GLY A 55 17.78 -5.67 5.50
CA GLY A 55 16.78 -6.28 6.39
C GLY A 55 15.53 -6.75 5.65
N TYR A 56 15.03 -5.94 4.75
CA TYR A 56 13.87 -6.28 3.93
C TYR A 56 14.18 -7.43 2.96
N ASP A 57 15.32 -7.37 2.29
CA ASP A 57 15.77 -8.43 1.38
C ASP A 57 15.94 -9.76 2.11
N PHE A 58 16.57 -9.74 3.30
CA PHE A 58 16.71 -10.93 4.15
C PHE A 58 15.35 -11.50 4.56
N ALA A 59 14.40 -10.65 4.95
CA ALA A 59 13.06 -11.08 5.33
C ALA A 59 12.33 -11.75 4.16
N VAL A 60 12.40 -11.15 2.97
CA VAL A 60 11.81 -11.70 1.75
C VAL A 60 12.47 -13.01 1.36
N GLU A 61 13.79 -13.10 1.39
CA GLU A 61 14.53 -14.34 1.12
C GLU A 61 14.12 -15.44 2.11
N ARG A 62 14.02 -15.11 3.40
CA ARG A 62 13.60 -16.04 4.44
C ARG A 62 12.19 -16.57 4.21
N ILE A 63 11.23 -15.68 3.91
CA ILE A 63 9.84 -16.08 3.62
C ILE A 63 9.78 -16.97 2.37
N ASN A 64 10.49 -16.58 1.32
CA ASN A 64 10.53 -17.34 0.07
C ASN A 64 11.18 -18.72 0.25
N SER A 65 12.24 -18.83 1.05
CA SER A 65 12.90 -20.11 1.35
C SER A 65 12.01 -21.09 2.14
N MET A 66 11.02 -20.54 2.87
CA MET A 66 10.00 -21.34 3.58
C MET A 66 8.79 -21.68 2.68
N GLY A 67 8.85 -21.38 1.39
CA GLY A 67 7.79 -21.67 0.42
C GLY A 67 6.85 -20.51 0.14
N GLY A 68 7.20 -19.27 0.54
CA GLY A 68 6.43 -18.06 0.22
C GLY A 68 5.18 -17.85 1.09
N VAL A 69 4.24 -17.08 0.58
CA VAL A 69 2.99 -16.69 1.27
C VAL A 69 1.81 -17.41 0.63
N LYS A 70 0.96 -18.03 1.44
CA LYS A 70 -0.25 -18.72 0.98
C LYS A 70 -1.46 -17.78 1.05
N VAL A 71 -2.10 -17.54 -0.09
CA VAL A 71 -3.31 -16.72 -0.19
C VAL A 71 -4.34 -17.44 -1.06
N GLY A 72 -5.54 -17.65 -0.53
CA GLY A 72 -6.63 -18.27 -1.29
C GLY A 72 -6.30 -19.66 -1.86
N GLY A 73 -5.46 -20.44 -1.17
CA GLY A 73 -5.04 -21.78 -1.61
C GLY A 73 -3.88 -21.77 -2.63
N LYS A 74 -3.40 -20.60 -3.06
CA LYS A 74 -2.22 -20.44 -3.91
C LYS A 74 -1.02 -19.98 -3.09
N THR A 75 0.16 -20.30 -3.56
CA THR A 75 1.42 -19.85 -2.96
C THR A 75 2.06 -18.78 -3.84
N TYR A 76 2.54 -17.72 -3.22
CA TYR A 76 3.20 -16.60 -3.88
C TYR A 76 4.55 -16.35 -3.26
N MET A 77 5.55 -16.11 -4.10
CA MET A 77 6.83 -15.57 -3.66
C MET A 77 6.72 -14.05 -3.50
N LEU A 78 7.51 -13.48 -2.60
CA LEU A 78 7.60 -12.03 -2.44
C LEU A 78 8.76 -11.49 -3.26
N SER A 79 8.62 -10.27 -3.74
CA SER A 79 9.73 -9.47 -4.26
C SER A 79 9.52 -8.01 -3.88
N ILE A 80 10.59 -7.21 -3.91
CA ILE A 80 10.52 -5.79 -3.56
C ILE A 80 10.97 -4.95 -4.75
N LYS A 81 10.21 -3.92 -5.05
CA LYS A 81 10.60 -2.88 -6.00
C LYS A 81 11.07 -1.66 -5.23
N TYR A 82 12.33 -1.33 -5.40
CA TYR A 82 12.97 -0.19 -4.76
C TYR A 82 13.07 1.01 -5.68
N TYR A 83 12.94 2.20 -5.09
CA TYR A 83 13.35 3.47 -5.67
C TYR A 83 14.18 4.26 -4.66
N ASP A 84 15.24 4.91 -5.15
CA ASP A 84 16.08 5.77 -4.33
C ASP A 84 15.40 7.13 -4.10
N ASP A 85 15.10 7.44 -2.84
CA ASP A 85 14.54 8.72 -2.43
C ASP A 85 15.59 9.83 -2.27
N GLU A 86 16.86 9.50 -2.46
CA GLU A 86 18.00 10.40 -2.37
C GLU A 86 18.07 11.13 -1.00
N SER A 87 17.54 10.50 0.04
CA SER A 87 17.39 11.07 1.39
C SER A 87 16.53 12.35 1.44
N THR A 88 15.62 12.50 0.48
CA THR A 88 14.79 13.70 0.30
C THR A 88 13.32 13.39 0.50
N PRO A 89 12.64 13.98 1.51
CA PRO A 89 11.24 13.68 1.82
C PRO A 89 10.28 13.88 0.63
N ALA A 90 10.44 14.98 -0.13
CA ALA A 90 9.60 15.25 -1.29
C ALA A 90 9.77 14.19 -2.38
N ARG A 91 11.01 13.73 -2.60
CA ARG A 91 11.31 12.65 -3.55
C ARG A 91 10.69 11.33 -3.11
N GLY A 92 10.83 11.00 -1.81
CA GLY A 92 10.20 9.80 -1.23
C GLY A 92 8.69 9.77 -1.46
N ALA A 93 7.98 10.88 -1.21
CA ALA A 93 6.55 11.00 -1.46
C ALA A 93 6.19 10.81 -2.94
N GLN A 94 6.93 11.42 -3.86
CA GLN A 94 6.72 11.26 -5.30
C GLN A 94 6.92 9.81 -5.75
N LEU A 95 7.95 9.15 -5.23
CA LEU A 95 8.26 7.76 -5.57
C LEU A 95 7.25 6.78 -4.97
N ALA A 96 6.74 7.05 -3.78
CA ALA A 96 5.64 6.28 -3.19
C ALA A 96 4.38 6.38 -4.06
N GLU A 97 4.03 7.59 -4.53
CA GLU A 97 2.91 7.77 -5.45
C GLU A 97 3.14 7.03 -6.78
N ARG A 98 4.37 7.05 -7.31
CA ARG A 98 4.74 6.29 -8.52
C ARG A 98 4.58 4.78 -8.31
N LEU A 99 5.12 4.23 -7.21
CA LEU A 99 4.99 2.82 -6.87
C LEU A 99 3.52 2.38 -6.86
N ILE A 100 2.66 3.19 -6.25
CA ILE A 100 1.24 2.88 -6.15
C ILE A 100 0.53 3.05 -7.50
N LYS A 101 0.67 4.19 -8.18
CA LYS A 101 -0.13 4.52 -9.37
C LYS A 101 0.38 3.92 -10.66
N GLN A 102 1.70 3.85 -10.83
CA GLN A 102 2.30 3.40 -12.09
C GLN A 102 2.74 1.94 -12.02
N ASP A 103 3.30 1.55 -10.87
CA ASP A 103 3.78 0.18 -10.69
C ASP A 103 2.71 -0.75 -10.09
N GLY A 104 1.59 -0.20 -9.60
CA GLY A 104 0.47 -0.95 -9.06
C GLY A 104 0.78 -1.69 -7.76
N VAL A 105 1.69 -1.16 -6.96
CA VAL A 105 2.06 -1.71 -5.65
C VAL A 105 0.93 -1.45 -4.65
N GLU A 106 0.53 -2.47 -3.91
CA GLU A 106 -0.54 -2.41 -2.91
C GLU A 106 -0.05 -2.63 -1.47
N PHE A 107 1.25 -2.88 -1.28
CA PHE A 107 1.90 -2.98 0.03
C PHE A 107 3.22 -2.24 0.00
N MET A 108 3.44 -1.39 1.00
CA MET A 108 4.66 -0.59 1.09
C MET A 108 5.49 -0.99 2.31
N LEU A 109 6.82 -0.98 2.14
CA LEU A 109 7.80 -1.00 3.21
C LEU A 109 8.30 0.43 3.40
N GLY A 110 8.38 0.86 4.64
CA GLY A 110 8.75 2.23 5.00
C GLY A 110 10.23 2.55 4.73
N PRO A 111 10.57 3.85 4.67
CA PRO A 111 11.94 4.32 4.54
C PRO A 111 12.66 4.36 5.90
N TYR A 112 13.97 4.60 5.88
CA TYR A 112 14.67 5.07 7.06
C TYR A 112 14.25 6.49 7.44
N SER A 113 14.13 6.75 8.73
CA SER A 113 13.84 8.03 9.39
C SER A 113 12.38 8.46 9.44
N SER A 114 12.02 9.05 10.58
CA SER A 114 10.69 9.65 10.80
C SER A 114 10.35 10.78 9.84
N GLY A 115 11.37 11.52 9.34
CA GLY A 115 11.15 12.62 8.39
C GLY A 115 10.69 12.14 7.01
N LEU A 116 11.27 11.05 6.52
CA LEU A 116 10.87 10.42 5.27
C LEU A 116 9.52 9.71 5.43
N THR A 117 9.33 8.96 6.51
CA THR A 117 8.04 8.33 6.83
C THR A 117 6.92 9.36 6.89
N LYS A 118 7.14 10.52 7.52
CA LYS A 118 6.16 11.61 7.60
C LYS A 118 5.74 12.16 6.22
N ALA A 119 6.63 12.12 5.24
CA ALA A 119 6.32 12.57 3.88
C ALA A 119 5.59 11.48 3.07
N ILE A 120 5.89 10.20 3.30
CA ILE A 120 5.31 9.08 2.55
C ILE A 120 3.96 8.64 3.13
N ALA A 121 3.79 8.64 4.44
CA ALA A 121 2.57 8.18 5.10
C ALA A 121 1.26 8.83 4.59
N PRO A 122 1.19 10.17 4.33
CA PRO A 122 0.01 10.77 3.72
C PRO A 122 -0.32 10.22 2.34
N VAL A 123 0.69 9.82 1.57
CA VAL A 123 0.50 9.24 0.23
C VAL A 123 -0.11 7.85 0.34
N THR A 124 0.47 6.99 1.16
CA THR A 124 -0.07 5.64 1.38
C THR A 124 -1.47 5.68 1.99
N GLU A 125 -1.73 6.58 2.93
CA GLU A 125 -3.06 6.81 3.51
C GLU A 125 -4.09 7.25 2.45
N LYS A 126 -3.74 8.22 1.59
CA LYS A 126 -4.59 8.72 0.50
C LYS A 126 -5.05 7.61 -0.44
N TYR A 127 -4.19 6.66 -0.72
CA TYR A 127 -4.48 5.55 -1.64
C TYR A 127 -4.96 4.28 -0.94
N GLY A 128 -5.05 4.26 0.39
CA GLY A 128 -5.46 3.09 1.16
C GLY A 128 -4.45 1.94 1.09
N VAL A 129 -3.17 2.24 0.87
CA VAL A 129 -2.09 1.26 0.75
C VAL A 129 -1.40 1.09 2.09
N PRO A 130 -1.42 -0.09 2.72
CA PRO A 130 -0.75 -0.31 3.98
C PRO A 130 0.77 -0.18 3.82
N MET A 131 1.37 0.57 4.76
CA MET A 131 2.81 0.73 4.89
C MET A 131 3.28 0.22 6.25
N VAL A 132 4.22 -0.72 6.23
CA VAL A 132 4.91 -1.19 7.43
C VAL A 132 6.21 -0.41 7.59
N GLU A 133 6.32 0.33 8.68
CA GLU A 133 7.45 1.17 9.01
C GLU A 133 8.31 0.49 10.08
N ALA A 134 9.60 0.33 9.80
CA ALA A 134 10.55 -0.33 10.70
C ALA A 134 11.52 0.64 11.39
N GLU A 135 11.64 1.89 10.92
CA GLU A 135 12.71 2.79 11.36
C GLU A 135 12.27 4.24 11.61
N GLY A 136 10.98 4.52 11.53
CA GLY A 136 10.38 5.82 11.82
C GLY A 136 9.85 5.90 13.25
N ALA A 137 10.73 6.05 14.25
CA ALA A 137 10.42 5.93 15.68
C ALA A 137 9.67 7.12 16.30
N SER A 138 9.34 8.18 15.54
CA SER A 138 8.68 9.35 16.12
C SER A 138 7.23 9.10 16.48
N ARG A 139 6.87 9.28 17.76
CA ARG A 139 5.48 9.18 18.22
C ARG A 139 4.51 10.03 17.41
N SER A 140 4.97 11.19 16.89
CA SER A 140 4.12 12.07 16.08
C SER A 140 3.60 11.46 14.78
N LEU A 141 4.21 10.39 14.27
CA LEU A 141 3.73 9.65 13.12
C LEU A 141 2.41 8.91 13.44
N PHE A 142 2.29 8.39 14.66
CA PHE A 142 1.20 7.51 15.09
C PHE A 142 0.08 8.27 15.81
N THR A 143 0.15 9.60 15.88
CA THR A 143 -0.90 10.47 16.44
C THR A 143 -1.68 11.24 15.38
N GLN A 144 -1.41 10.99 14.09
CA GLN A 144 -2.08 11.64 12.95
C GLN A 144 -3.40 10.98 12.55
N GLY A 145 -3.73 9.82 13.13
CA GLY A 145 -4.94 9.08 12.80
C GLY A 145 -4.86 8.27 11.50
N TYR A 146 -3.66 7.99 11.00
CA TYR A 146 -3.47 7.11 9.84
C TYR A 146 -3.96 5.69 10.14
N ARG A 147 -4.71 5.13 9.19
CA ARG A 147 -5.23 3.75 9.27
C ARG A 147 -4.34 2.75 8.55
N TYR A 148 -3.49 3.23 7.66
CA TYR A 148 -2.64 2.41 6.80
C TYR A 148 -1.15 2.51 7.14
N LEU A 149 -0.79 3.16 8.26
CA LEU A 149 0.57 3.18 8.78
C LEU A 149 0.70 2.25 9.99
N PHE A 150 1.60 1.28 9.89
CA PHE A 150 1.90 0.29 10.91
C PHE A 150 3.38 0.35 11.27
N ALA A 151 3.72 0.25 12.55
CA ALA A 151 5.10 0.21 13.01
C ALA A 151 5.43 -1.13 13.67
N VAL A 152 6.69 -1.52 13.55
CA VAL A 152 7.29 -2.69 14.20
C VAL A 152 8.42 -2.33 15.17
N LEU A 153 8.50 -1.05 15.56
CA LEU A 153 9.39 -0.51 16.61
C LEU A 153 8.68 -0.44 17.94
#